data_cb91d389d689ce14eaf03cfaa089f3cd
#
_entry.id   cb91d389d689ce14eaf03cfaa089f3cd
#
_cell.length_a   1.000
_cell.length_b   1.000
_cell.length_c   1.000
_cell.angle_alpha   90.00
_cell.angle_beta   90.00
_cell.angle_gamma   90.00
#
_symmetry.space_group_name_H-M   'P 1'
#
loop_
_entity.id
_entity.type
_entity.pdbx_description
1 polymer ?
#
loop_
_entity_poly.entity_id
_entity_poly.type
_entity_poly.pdbx_seq_one_letter_code
_entity_poly.pdbx_strand_id
1 'polypeptide(L)'
;MATADTQYPDRRRAVAAELAAQNVDSILVTHLTHVRYLSGFSGSNAALLLNKDHSARISTDGRYTTQIAEEVPDIDCILGRPCADTVLKEITGPRRVGYEADYLTVT
;
A
#
# COMPACT_ATOMS: atom_id res chain seq x y z
N MET A 1 24.31 8.13 0.82
CA MET A 1 23.29 8.14 1.06
C MET A 1 22.82 7.04 1.53
N ALA A 2 22.28 7.27 2.31
CA ALA A 2 21.71 6.15 2.66
C ALA A 2 21.35 5.44 1.44
N THR A 3 21.78 4.32 1.37
CA THR A 3 21.36 3.50 0.35
C THR A 3 19.88 3.48 0.37
N ALA A 4 19.33 3.65 -0.73
CA ALA A 4 17.91 3.50 -0.86
C ALA A 4 17.53 2.13 -0.32
N ASP A 5 16.60 2.10 0.58
CA ASP A 5 16.13 0.87 1.13
C ASP A 5 15.25 0.18 0.10
N THR A 6 15.75 -0.89 -0.50
CA THR A 6 15.04 -1.60 -1.57
C THR A 6 14.09 -2.66 -1.04
N GLN A 7 14.06 -2.92 0.27
CA GLN A 7 13.23 -4.00 0.81
C GLN A 7 11.73 -3.75 0.57
N TYR A 8 11.26 -2.51 0.68
CA TYR A 8 9.85 -2.21 0.49
C TYR A 8 9.40 -2.35 -0.96
N PRO A 9 10.10 -1.76 -1.94
CA PRO A 9 9.76 -2.01 -3.34
C PRO A 9 9.81 -3.49 -3.71
N ASP A 10 10.80 -4.23 -3.22
CA ASP A 10 10.92 -5.66 -3.52
C ASP A 10 9.74 -6.45 -2.94
N ARG A 11 9.30 -6.12 -1.72
CA ARG A 11 8.13 -6.75 -1.12
C ARG A 11 6.86 -6.47 -1.90
N ARG A 12 6.70 -5.23 -2.36
CA ARG A 12 5.54 -4.87 -3.19
C ARG A 12 5.54 -5.62 -4.52
N ARG A 13 6.71 -5.78 -5.14
CA ARG A 13 6.81 -6.54 -6.39
C ARG A 13 6.43 -7.99 -6.21
N ALA A 14 6.83 -8.59 -5.09
CA ALA A 14 6.50 -9.98 -4.81
C ALA A 14 4.99 -10.18 -4.67
N VAL A 15 4.30 -9.27 -3.95
CA VAL A 15 2.86 -9.33 -3.80
C VAL A 15 2.17 -9.05 -5.14
N ALA A 16 2.65 -8.07 -5.89
CA ALA A 16 2.09 -7.73 -7.20
C ALA A 16 2.19 -8.90 -8.18
N ALA A 17 3.29 -9.65 -8.16
CA ALA A 17 3.44 -10.84 -8.99
C ALA A 17 2.39 -11.89 -8.62
N GLU A 18 2.09 -12.06 -7.34
CA GLU A 18 1.07 -12.98 -6.89
C GLU A 18 -0.32 -12.53 -7.34
N LEU A 19 -0.62 -11.23 -7.27
CA LEU A 19 -1.87 -10.69 -7.78
C LEU A 19 -2.03 -11.02 -9.28
N ALA A 20 -0.99 -10.78 -10.04
CA ALA A 20 -1.03 -11.05 -11.48
C ALA A 20 -1.23 -12.53 -11.76
N ALA A 21 -0.58 -13.41 -11.00
CA ALA A 21 -0.71 -14.87 -11.15
C ALA A 21 -2.14 -15.33 -10.86
N GLN A 22 -2.86 -14.64 -9.96
CA GLN A 22 -4.23 -15.00 -9.61
C GLN A 22 -5.28 -14.18 -10.36
N ASN A 23 -4.85 -13.36 -11.32
CA ASN A 23 -5.73 -12.52 -12.12
C ASN A 23 -6.53 -11.55 -11.26
N VAL A 24 -5.89 -10.97 -10.26
CA VAL A 24 -6.44 -9.93 -9.40
C VAL A 24 -5.72 -8.62 -9.73
N ASP A 25 -6.47 -7.53 -9.81
CA ASP A 25 -5.91 -6.24 -10.26
C ASP A 25 -5.22 -5.47 -9.14
N SER A 26 -5.76 -5.54 -7.93
CA SER A 26 -5.26 -4.75 -6.81
C SER A 26 -5.53 -5.45 -5.49
N ILE A 27 -4.78 -5.08 -4.47
CA ILE A 27 -5.05 -5.50 -3.09
C ILE A 27 -5.18 -4.25 -2.22
N LEU A 28 -6.20 -4.23 -1.37
CA LEU A 28 -6.37 -3.19 -0.36
C LEU A 28 -5.79 -3.70 0.95
N VAL A 29 -4.82 -2.96 1.49
CA VAL A 29 -4.13 -3.32 2.72
C VAL A 29 -4.48 -2.30 3.79
N THR A 30 -5.17 -2.74 4.84
CA THR A 30 -5.60 -1.87 5.94
C THR A 30 -4.99 -2.26 7.28
N HIS A 31 -4.46 -3.47 7.39
CA HIS A 31 -3.79 -3.91 8.61
C HIS A 31 -2.44 -3.20 8.71
N LEU A 32 -2.23 -2.47 9.79
CA LEU A 32 -1.04 -1.60 9.91
C LEU A 32 0.28 -2.36 9.86
N THR A 33 0.32 -3.59 10.36
CA THR A 33 1.51 -4.43 10.26
C THR A 33 1.88 -4.66 8.79
N HIS A 34 0.89 -4.94 7.95
CA HIS A 34 1.13 -5.17 6.52
C HIS A 34 1.46 -3.87 5.79
N VAL A 35 0.80 -2.76 6.14
CA VAL A 35 1.11 -1.46 5.57
C VAL A 35 2.58 -1.12 5.84
N ARG A 36 3.05 -1.33 7.06
CA ARG A 36 4.44 -1.08 7.42
C ARG A 36 5.39 -2.02 6.67
N TYR A 37 5.04 -3.29 6.56
CA TYR A 37 5.85 -4.28 5.84
C TYR A 37 6.07 -3.89 4.39
N LEU A 38 5.02 -3.37 3.74
CA LEU A 38 5.05 -3.05 2.31
C LEU A 38 5.51 -1.64 2.00
N SER A 39 5.39 -0.70 2.93
CA SER A 39 5.67 0.71 2.66
C SER A 39 6.69 1.36 3.59
N GLY A 40 6.88 0.80 4.79
CA GLY A 40 7.73 1.41 5.80
C GLY A 40 7.02 2.44 6.66
N PHE A 41 5.72 2.70 6.43
CA PHE A 41 4.99 3.68 7.21
C PHE A 41 4.63 3.12 8.59
N SER A 42 5.01 3.82 9.64
CA SER A 42 4.83 3.37 11.02
C SER A 42 3.70 4.10 11.77
N GLY A 43 2.92 4.92 11.08
CA GLY A 43 1.81 5.63 11.71
C GLY A 43 0.66 4.70 12.09
N SER A 44 -0.29 5.23 12.85
CA SER A 44 -1.39 4.45 13.41
C SER A 44 -2.68 4.49 12.57
N ASN A 45 -2.65 5.13 11.41
CA ASN A 45 -3.82 5.21 10.53
C ASN A 45 -3.36 5.31 9.08
N ALA A 46 -3.63 4.28 8.29
CA ALA A 46 -3.26 4.27 6.89
C ALA A 46 -3.97 3.13 6.15
N ALA A 47 -4.06 3.29 4.83
CA ALA A 47 -4.48 2.23 3.92
C ALA A 47 -3.60 2.28 2.69
N LEU A 48 -3.24 1.13 2.17
CA LEU A 48 -2.38 0.99 1.00
C LEU A 48 -3.15 0.25 -0.08
N LEU A 49 -3.14 0.80 -1.28
CA LEU A 49 -3.66 0.10 -2.48
C LEU A 49 -2.47 -0.26 -3.35
N LEU A 50 -2.26 -1.55 -3.55
CA LEU A 50 -1.18 -2.07 -4.37
C LEU A 50 -1.75 -2.73 -5.60
N ASN A 51 -1.26 -2.34 -6.77
CA ASN A 51 -1.73 -2.86 -8.05
C ASN A 51 -0.79 -3.94 -8.58
N LYS A 52 -1.31 -4.78 -9.48
CA LYS A 52 -0.53 -5.90 -10.04
C LYS A 52 0.66 -5.43 -10.89
N ASP A 53 0.67 -4.18 -11.34
CA ASP A 53 1.81 -3.59 -12.03
C ASP A 53 2.84 -2.99 -11.07
N HIS A 54 2.70 -3.28 -9.79
CA HIS A 54 3.42 -2.80 -8.61
C HIS A 54 3.37 -1.28 -8.36
N SER A 55 2.51 -0.56 -9.05
CA SER A 55 2.19 0.81 -8.64
C SER A 55 1.35 0.78 -7.36
N ALA A 56 1.43 1.83 -6.58
CA ALA A 56 0.76 1.87 -5.28
C ALA A 56 0.32 3.28 -4.93
N ARG A 57 -0.68 3.35 -4.05
CA ARG A 57 -1.11 4.59 -3.41
C ARG A 57 -1.28 4.31 -1.93
N ILE A 58 -0.97 5.28 -1.10
CA ILE A 58 -1.16 5.16 0.34
C ILE A 58 -1.99 6.34 0.82
N SER A 59 -2.90 6.10 1.74
CA SER A 59 -3.70 7.15 2.36
C SER A 59 -3.45 7.18 3.86
N THR A 60 -3.36 8.37 4.42
CA THR A 60 -3.30 8.60 5.85
C THR A 60 -4.01 9.92 6.17
N ASP A 61 -4.10 10.29 7.43
CA ASP A 61 -4.68 11.57 7.81
C ASP A 61 -3.63 12.65 7.99
N GLY A 62 -4.08 13.91 8.13
CA GLY A 62 -3.20 15.07 8.16
C GLY A 62 -2.18 15.11 9.28
N ARG A 63 -2.36 14.30 10.34
CA ARG A 63 -1.40 14.23 11.44
C ARG A 63 -0.05 13.67 10.98
N TYR A 64 -0.05 12.91 9.92
CA TYR A 64 1.13 12.16 9.46
C TYR A 64 1.78 12.72 8.21
N THR A 65 1.42 13.94 7.80
CA THR A 65 1.92 14.55 6.56
C THR A 65 3.45 14.54 6.48
N THR A 66 4.11 14.99 7.54
CA THR A 66 5.57 15.02 7.57
C THR A 66 6.16 13.62 7.68
N GLN A 67 5.61 12.81 8.56
CA GLN A 67 6.11 11.46 8.80
C GLN A 67 6.04 10.61 7.55
N ILE A 68 4.92 10.65 6.84
CA ILE A 68 4.76 9.81 5.64
C ILE A 68 5.69 10.28 4.51
N ALA A 69 5.94 11.57 4.40
CA ALA A 69 6.87 12.08 3.40
C ALA A 69 8.30 11.59 3.66
N GLU A 70 8.67 11.44 4.92
CA GLU A 70 9.98 10.94 5.31
C GLU A 70 10.10 9.42 5.19
N GLU A 71 9.06 8.70 5.61
CA GLU A 71 9.10 7.23 5.68
C GLU A 71 8.74 6.56 4.36
N VAL A 72 7.92 7.21 3.53
CA VAL A 72 7.39 6.60 2.31
C VAL A 72 7.56 7.57 1.14
N PRO A 73 8.81 7.91 0.76
CA PRO A 73 9.02 8.88 -0.33
C PRO A 73 8.72 8.34 -1.72
N ASP A 74 8.57 7.03 -1.86
CA ASP A 74 8.41 6.35 -3.15
C ASP A 74 6.97 6.00 -3.50
N ILE A 75 5.99 6.36 -2.68
CA ILE A 75 4.58 6.11 -2.95
C ILE A 75 3.82 7.42 -2.82
N ASP A 76 2.94 7.71 -3.79
CA ASP A 76 2.09 8.89 -3.69
C ASP A 76 1.10 8.74 -2.54
N CYS A 77 1.01 9.77 -1.72
CA CYS A 77 0.12 9.81 -0.57
C CYS A 77 -1.10 10.67 -0.86
N ILE A 78 -2.26 10.18 -0.45
CA ILE A 78 -3.52 10.90 -0.55
C ILE A 78 -4.05 11.07 0.86
N LEU A 79 -4.23 12.31 1.30
CA LEU A 79 -4.75 12.58 2.63
C LEU A 79 -6.27 12.46 2.63
N GLY A 80 -6.83 11.77 3.61
CA GLY A 80 -8.27 11.65 3.75
C GLY A 80 -8.69 10.62 4.76
N ARG A 81 -9.96 10.67 5.13
CA ARG A 81 -10.60 9.72 6.03
C ARG A 81 -11.97 9.34 5.51
N PRO A 82 -12.38 8.08 5.67
CA PRO A 82 -11.54 6.94 6.08
C PRO A 82 -10.45 6.65 5.06
N CYS A 83 -9.31 6.18 5.52
CA CYS A 83 -8.16 5.96 4.63
C CYS A 83 -8.47 4.93 3.52
N ALA A 84 -9.15 3.85 3.87
CA ALA A 84 -9.52 2.84 2.88
C ALA A 84 -10.41 3.41 1.78
N ASP A 85 -11.44 4.17 2.16
CA ASP A 85 -12.34 4.80 1.18
C ASP A 85 -11.60 5.79 0.30
N THR A 86 -10.69 6.56 0.91
CA THR A 86 -9.92 7.57 0.19
C THR A 86 -9.05 6.92 -0.90
N VAL A 87 -8.36 5.85 -0.56
CA VAL A 87 -7.47 5.19 -1.54
C VAL A 87 -8.27 4.43 -2.59
N LEU A 88 -9.43 3.88 -2.24
CA LEU A 88 -10.28 3.18 -3.20
C LEU A 88 -10.85 4.11 -4.26
N LYS A 89 -11.00 5.38 -3.97
CA LYS A 89 -11.46 6.38 -4.96
C LYS A 89 -10.49 6.56 -6.10
N GLU A 90 -9.25 6.13 -5.94
CA GLU A 90 -8.24 6.16 -7.02
C GLU A 90 -8.47 5.09 -8.07
N ILE A 91 -9.31 4.12 -7.79
CA ILE A 91 -9.62 3.06 -8.75
C ILE A 91 -10.60 3.60 -9.79
N THR A 92 -10.23 3.44 -11.06
CA THR A 92 -11.10 3.81 -12.18
C THR A 92 -11.46 2.54 -12.94
N GLY A 93 -12.74 2.38 -13.26
CA GLY A 93 -13.23 1.24 -14.02
C GLY A 93 -13.34 -0.03 -13.17
N PRO A 94 -13.86 -1.12 -13.79
CA PRO A 94 -14.01 -2.39 -13.09
C PRO A 94 -12.66 -2.99 -12.72
N ARG A 95 -12.53 -3.44 -11.47
CA ARG A 95 -11.31 -4.11 -11.00
C ARG A 95 -11.65 -5.18 -10.00
N ARG A 96 -10.81 -6.21 -10.00
CA ARG A 96 -10.83 -7.19 -8.92
C ARG A 96 -9.89 -6.71 -7.84
N VAL A 97 -10.44 -6.47 -6.65
CA VAL A 97 -9.66 -6.04 -5.49
C VAL A 97 -9.66 -7.18 -4.48
N GLY A 98 -8.46 -7.67 -4.18
CA GLY A 98 -8.30 -8.74 -3.21
C GLY A 98 -8.20 -8.22 -1.79
N TYR A 99 -8.36 -9.14 -0.84
CA TYR A 99 -8.18 -8.86 0.57
C TYR A 99 -6.81 -9.35 1.01
N GLU A 100 -6.20 -8.65 1.94
CA GLU A 100 -4.84 -8.96 2.38
C GLU A 100 -4.71 -10.36 2.99
N ALA A 101 -5.77 -10.89 3.60
CA ALA A 101 -5.75 -12.23 4.16
C ALA A 101 -5.46 -13.33 3.12
N ASP A 102 -5.75 -13.06 1.85
CA ASP A 102 -5.51 -14.02 0.76
C ASP A 102 -4.07 -13.99 0.24
N TYR A 103 -3.34 -12.90 0.50
CA TYR A 103 -2.02 -12.66 -0.09
C TYR A 103 -0.92 -12.41 0.91
N LEU A 104 -1.27 -12.03 2.13
CA LEU A 104 -0.34 -11.67 3.18
C LEU A 104 -0.68 -12.49 4.42
N THR A 105 0.21 -13.40 4.76
CA THR A 105 0.02 -14.19 5.97
C THR A 105 0.77 -13.54 7.12
N VAL A 106 0.10 -13.48 8.26
CA VAL A 106 0.73 -13.05 9.50
C VAL A 106 1.27 -14.29 10.18
N THR A 107 2.55 -14.31 10.33
CA THR A 107 3.20 -15.39 11.04
C THR A 107 3.90 -14.87 12.26
#